data_c21244b881c6e86ea020093f210dacd4
#
_entry.id   c21244b881c6e86ea020093f210dacd4
#
_cell.length_a   1.000
_cell.length_b   1.000
_cell.length_c   1.000
_cell.angle_alpha   90.00
_cell.angle_beta   90.00
_cell.angle_gamma   90.00
#
_symmetry.space_group_name_H-M   'P 1'
#
loop_
_entity.id
_entity.type
_entity.pdbx_description
1 polymer ?
#
loop_
_entity_poly.entity_id
_entity_poly.type
_entity_poly.pdbx_seq_one_letter_code
_entity_poly.pdbx_strand_id
1 'polypeptide(L)'
;MTGDTAAAAQWLRHTEKPGMADNHFTQGQWRNIARVQILLGQYDEAGVVLDELNENARRLRLVSDLNRNLLLSNQLYWLQERKGEAQQALIEALSLANRTGFISHFVIEGEAMAQQLRQLIQLNTLPELEQHRAQRILRDINQHHRHKFAHFDENFVDKLLTHPQVPELIRTSPLTQREWQVLGLIYSGYSNDQIAGELDVAATTIKTHIRNLYQKLGVAHRQEAVQQAQQLLKMMGYGA
;
A
#
# COMPACT_ATOMS: atom_id res chain seq x y z
N MET A 1 3.88 -9.41 -1.49
CA MET A 1 4.88 -9.91 -2.45
C MET A 1 5.01 -11.41 -2.22
N THR A 2 4.54 -12.21 -3.14
CA THR A 2 4.83 -13.65 -3.19
C THR A 2 6.30 -13.76 -3.56
N GLY A 3 7.14 -14.06 -2.55
CA GLY A 3 8.58 -14.00 -2.73
C GLY A 3 9.12 -15.18 -3.52
N ASP A 4 9.10 -15.07 -4.84
CA ASP A 4 9.96 -15.93 -5.65
C ASP A 4 11.42 -15.46 -5.50
N THR A 5 12.06 -15.96 -4.44
CA THR A 5 13.47 -15.65 -4.13
C THR A 5 14.40 -16.13 -5.22
N ALA A 6 14.04 -17.18 -5.97
CA ALA A 6 14.83 -17.68 -7.09
C ALA A 6 14.83 -16.70 -8.26
N ALA A 7 13.67 -16.18 -8.63
CA ALA A 7 13.53 -15.16 -9.66
C ALA A 7 14.23 -13.85 -9.24
N ALA A 8 14.09 -13.44 -7.98
CA ALA A 8 14.78 -12.27 -7.44
C ALA A 8 16.32 -12.42 -7.51
N ALA A 9 16.85 -13.56 -7.13
CA ALA A 9 18.28 -13.85 -7.22
C ALA A 9 18.77 -13.90 -8.67
N GLN A 10 17.97 -14.46 -9.58
CA GLN A 10 18.27 -14.45 -11.01
C GLN A 10 18.30 -13.03 -11.57
N TRP A 11 17.29 -12.21 -11.23
CA TRP A 11 17.24 -10.82 -11.63
C TRP A 11 18.48 -10.04 -11.16
N LEU A 12 18.87 -10.18 -9.89
CA LEU A 12 20.03 -9.47 -9.33
C LEU A 12 21.34 -9.83 -10.04
N ARG A 13 21.51 -11.12 -10.40
CA ARG A 13 22.72 -11.57 -11.14
C ARG A 13 22.84 -11.01 -12.55
N HIS A 14 21.71 -10.74 -13.21
CA HIS A 14 21.68 -10.25 -14.60
C HIS A 14 21.48 -8.74 -14.70
N THR A 15 21.22 -8.05 -13.58
CA THR A 15 21.02 -6.61 -13.56
C THR A 15 22.37 -5.91 -13.65
N GLU A 16 22.54 -5.09 -14.69
CA GLU A 16 23.68 -4.19 -14.77
C GLU A 16 23.62 -3.17 -13.63
N LYS A 17 24.76 -2.92 -13.00
CA LYS A 17 24.85 -1.90 -11.95
C LYS A 17 24.60 -0.52 -12.58
N PRO A 18 23.67 0.27 -12.03
CA PRO A 18 23.43 1.63 -12.52
C PRO A 18 24.68 2.50 -12.36
N GLY A 19 24.70 3.62 -13.07
CA GLY A 19 25.68 4.67 -12.82
C GLY A 19 25.55 5.29 -11.43
N MET A 20 26.24 6.41 -11.21
CA MET A 20 26.20 7.12 -9.92
C MET A 20 24.75 7.49 -9.54
N ALA A 21 24.43 7.38 -8.26
CA ALA A 21 23.09 7.68 -7.71
C ALA A 21 22.87 9.19 -7.55
N ASP A 22 23.00 9.94 -8.64
CA ASP A 22 23.03 11.42 -8.65
C ASP A 22 21.73 12.07 -9.15
N ASN A 23 20.75 11.25 -9.56
CA ASN A 23 19.45 11.73 -10.04
C ASN A 23 18.34 10.75 -9.63
N HIS A 24 17.08 11.16 -9.80
CA HIS A 24 15.90 10.37 -9.40
C HIS A 24 15.84 8.99 -10.08
N PHE A 25 16.28 8.88 -11.33
CA PHE A 25 16.25 7.64 -12.08
C PHE A 25 17.25 6.62 -11.52
N THR A 26 18.53 7.02 -11.39
CA THR A 26 19.59 6.15 -10.85
C THR A 26 19.36 5.84 -9.37
N GLN A 27 18.87 6.79 -8.57
CA GLN A 27 18.39 6.53 -7.20
C GLN A 27 17.32 5.42 -7.18
N GLY A 28 16.35 5.47 -8.09
CA GLY A 28 15.29 4.45 -8.20
C GLY A 28 15.84 3.06 -8.56
N GLN A 29 16.79 2.99 -9.49
CA GLN A 29 17.41 1.73 -9.90
C GLN A 29 18.20 1.09 -8.76
N TRP A 30 19.05 1.84 -8.07
CA TRP A 30 19.81 1.36 -6.92
C TRP A 30 18.90 0.95 -5.76
N ARG A 31 17.84 1.69 -5.50
CA ARG A 31 16.84 1.33 -4.48
C ARG A 31 16.15 0.00 -4.78
N ASN A 32 15.90 -0.32 -6.06
CA ASN A 32 15.38 -1.64 -6.43
C ASN A 32 16.39 -2.75 -6.15
N ILE A 33 17.68 -2.52 -6.42
CA ILE A 33 18.74 -3.46 -6.07
C ILE A 33 18.77 -3.70 -4.55
N ALA A 34 18.75 -2.64 -3.74
CA ALA A 34 18.73 -2.77 -2.29
C ALA A 34 17.47 -3.52 -1.78
N ARG A 35 16.30 -3.32 -2.39
CA ARG A 35 15.09 -4.10 -2.05
C ARG A 35 15.26 -5.59 -2.33
N VAL A 36 15.84 -5.93 -3.47
CA VAL A 36 16.08 -7.34 -3.81
C VAL A 36 17.13 -7.94 -2.88
N GLN A 37 18.19 -7.23 -2.53
CA GLN A 37 19.18 -7.67 -1.55
C GLN A 37 18.53 -7.92 -0.18
N ILE A 38 17.67 -7.02 0.30
CA ILE A 38 16.90 -7.22 1.55
C ILE A 38 16.02 -8.47 1.45
N LEU A 39 15.32 -8.68 0.34
CA LEU A 39 14.49 -9.86 0.12
C LEU A 39 15.31 -11.17 0.16
N LEU A 40 16.55 -11.12 -0.29
CA LEU A 40 17.48 -12.26 -0.31
C LEU A 40 18.26 -12.43 0.99
N GLY A 41 18.06 -11.58 2.00
CA GLY A 41 18.80 -11.61 3.27
C GLY A 41 20.23 -11.05 3.18
N GLN A 42 20.58 -10.39 2.08
CA GLN A 42 21.91 -9.74 1.87
C GLN A 42 21.89 -8.35 2.52
N TYR A 43 21.80 -8.33 3.85
CA TYR A 43 21.56 -7.08 4.60
C TYR A 43 22.75 -6.14 4.62
N ASP A 44 23.98 -6.67 4.65
CA ASP A 44 25.20 -5.85 4.67
C ASP A 44 25.37 -5.11 3.33
N GLU A 45 25.17 -5.81 2.22
CA GLU A 45 25.24 -5.22 0.88
C GLU A 45 24.15 -4.19 0.67
N ALA A 46 22.92 -4.46 1.13
CA ALA A 46 21.81 -3.51 1.07
C ALA A 46 22.10 -2.27 1.92
N GLY A 47 22.74 -2.44 3.07
CA GLY A 47 23.14 -1.34 3.95
C GLY A 47 24.11 -0.38 3.26
N VAL A 48 25.16 -0.90 2.65
CA VAL A 48 26.15 -0.09 1.90
C VAL A 48 25.47 0.72 0.78
N VAL A 49 24.57 0.07 0.01
CA VAL A 49 23.83 0.75 -1.06
C VAL A 49 22.96 1.86 -0.49
N LEU A 50 22.22 1.61 0.60
CA LEU A 50 21.31 2.58 1.19
C LEU A 50 22.05 3.77 1.83
N ASP A 51 23.21 3.55 2.43
CA ASP A 51 24.04 4.61 2.99
C ASP A 51 24.51 5.57 1.88
N GLU A 52 24.99 5.05 0.76
CA GLU A 52 25.38 5.85 -0.40
C GLU A 52 24.19 6.61 -0.99
N LEU A 53 23.02 5.95 -1.12
CA LEU A 53 21.78 6.57 -1.61
C LEU A 53 21.35 7.73 -0.71
N ASN A 54 21.38 7.54 0.61
CA ASN A 54 21.01 8.56 1.58
C ASN A 54 21.97 9.76 1.54
N GLU A 55 23.28 9.51 1.47
CA GLU A 55 24.29 10.55 1.38
C GLU A 55 24.11 11.38 0.10
N ASN A 56 24.00 10.73 -1.06
CA ASN A 56 23.80 11.40 -2.34
C ASN A 56 22.48 12.18 -2.38
N ALA A 57 21.39 11.60 -1.87
CA ALA A 57 20.09 12.27 -1.82
C ALA A 57 20.11 13.51 -0.92
N ARG A 58 20.83 13.48 0.22
CA ARG A 58 21.05 14.67 1.07
C ARG A 58 21.88 15.72 0.36
N ARG A 59 23.02 15.34 -0.19
CA ARG A 59 23.93 16.24 -0.90
C ARG A 59 23.27 16.96 -2.08
N LEU A 60 22.46 16.22 -2.85
CA LEU A 60 21.80 16.73 -4.06
C LEU A 60 20.37 17.26 -3.80
N ARG A 61 19.92 17.26 -2.54
CA ARG A 61 18.59 17.73 -2.12
C ARG A 61 17.43 17.00 -2.81
N LEU A 62 17.62 15.71 -3.11
CA LEU A 62 16.60 14.85 -3.69
C LEU A 62 15.62 14.36 -2.60
N VAL A 63 14.79 15.27 -2.10
CA VAL A 63 14.01 15.08 -0.86
C VAL A 63 13.04 13.88 -0.97
N SER A 64 12.41 13.69 -2.13
CA SER A 64 11.52 12.55 -2.36
C SER A 64 12.26 11.21 -2.34
N ASP A 65 13.47 11.15 -2.91
CA ASP A 65 14.29 9.93 -2.89
C ASP A 65 14.84 9.67 -1.50
N LEU A 66 15.29 10.71 -0.80
CA LEU A 66 15.73 10.58 0.59
C LEU A 66 14.62 9.99 1.47
N ASN A 67 13.38 10.46 1.32
CA ASN A 67 12.24 9.90 2.05
C ASN A 67 12.07 8.39 1.77
N ARG A 68 12.10 7.99 0.49
CA ARG A 68 11.98 6.58 0.08
C ARG A 68 13.15 5.72 0.57
N ASN A 69 14.36 6.26 0.52
CA ASN A 69 15.55 5.55 0.98
C ASN A 69 15.50 5.33 2.50
N LEU A 70 15.11 6.35 3.27
CA LEU A 70 14.95 6.24 4.72
C LEU A 70 13.89 5.21 5.13
N LEU A 71 12.79 5.10 4.40
CA LEU A 71 11.80 4.06 4.66
C LEU A 71 12.35 2.66 4.38
N LEU A 72 13.18 2.50 3.34
CA LEU A 72 13.83 1.23 3.06
C LEU A 72 14.95 0.93 4.07
N SER A 73 15.71 1.93 4.52
CA SER A 73 16.67 1.80 5.63
C SER A 73 15.98 1.41 6.93
N ASN A 74 14.82 2.02 7.23
CA ASN A 74 13.99 1.62 8.36
C ASN A 74 13.60 0.14 8.30
N GLN A 75 13.16 -0.35 7.14
CA GLN A 75 12.82 -1.76 6.94
C GLN A 75 14.04 -2.67 7.14
N LEU A 76 15.20 -2.30 6.59
CA LEU A 76 16.45 -3.05 6.77
C LEU A 76 16.84 -3.16 8.24
N TYR A 77 16.89 -2.03 8.96
CA TYR A 77 17.24 -2.00 10.36
C TYR A 77 16.24 -2.76 11.24
N TRP A 78 14.94 -2.71 10.89
CA TRP A 78 13.92 -3.48 11.57
C TRP A 78 14.14 -4.99 11.44
N LEU A 79 14.49 -5.47 10.22
CA LEU A 79 14.80 -6.87 9.96
C LEU A 79 16.10 -7.34 10.65
N GLN A 80 17.04 -6.43 10.85
CA GLN A 80 18.27 -6.67 11.61
C GLN A 80 18.10 -6.53 13.13
N GLU A 81 16.86 -6.30 13.63
CA GLU A 81 16.55 -6.02 15.03
C GLU A 81 17.23 -4.76 15.61
N ARG A 82 17.75 -3.89 14.77
CA ARG A 82 18.38 -2.60 15.10
C ARG A 82 17.29 -1.54 15.31
N LYS A 83 16.44 -1.73 16.34
CA LYS A 83 15.21 -0.96 16.54
C LYS A 83 15.44 0.54 16.72
N GLY A 84 16.53 0.94 17.37
CA GLY A 84 16.86 2.36 17.56
C GLY A 84 17.13 3.08 16.24
N GLU A 85 17.90 2.46 15.35
CA GLU A 85 18.22 3.02 14.04
C GLU A 85 17.01 2.99 13.10
N ALA A 86 16.19 1.94 13.18
CA ALA A 86 14.94 1.88 12.46
C ALA A 86 14.00 3.03 12.87
N GLN A 87 13.86 3.30 14.16
CA GLN A 87 13.06 4.43 14.65
C GLN A 87 13.61 5.77 14.21
N GLN A 88 14.93 5.95 14.25
CA GLN A 88 15.56 7.20 13.82
C GLN A 88 15.32 7.48 12.34
N ALA A 89 15.49 6.46 11.47
CA ALA A 89 15.19 6.59 10.04
C ALA A 89 13.71 6.92 9.79
N LEU A 90 12.79 6.31 10.55
CA LEU A 90 11.37 6.58 10.43
C LEU A 90 11.00 8.00 10.89
N ILE A 91 11.59 8.49 11.98
CA ILE A 91 11.38 9.87 12.47
C ILE A 91 11.88 10.89 11.43
N GLU A 92 13.07 10.67 10.85
CA GLU A 92 13.59 11.54 9.79
C GLU A 92 12.67 11.54 8.57
N ALA A 93 12.17 10.36 8.15
CA ALA A 93 11.22 10.26 7.06
C ALA A 93 9.89 10.99 7.34
N LEU A 94 9.38 10.93 8.57
CA LEU A 94 8.19 11.68 9.01
C LEU A 94 8.42 13.19 8.96
N SER A 95 9.57 13.67 9.40
CA SER A 95 9.95 15.09 9.34
C SER A 95 10.00 15.58 7.89
N LEU A 96 10.58 14.80 6.97
CA LEU A 96 10.57 15.11 5.55
C LEU A 96 9.14 15.14 4.97
N ALA A 97 8.29 14.20 5.37
CA ALA A 97 6.89 14.16 4.96
C ALA A 97 6.09 15.38 5.45
N ASN A 98 6.42 15.94 6.61
CA ASN A 98 5.84 17.19 7.10
C ASN A 98 6.14 18.36 6.16
N ARG A 99 7.35 18.41 5.62
CA ARG A 99 7.81 19.48 4.73
C ARG A 99 7.30 19.36 3.31
N THR A 100 7.11 18.15 2.83
CA THR A 100 6.81 17.85 1.41
C THR A 100 5.37 17.43 1.17
N GLY A 101 4.67 16.96 2.19
CA GLY A 101 3.34 16.34 2.06
C GLY A 101 3.35 14.91 1.50
N PHE A 102 4.51 14.35 1.15
CA PHE A 102 4.62 13.00 0.56
C PHE A 102 4.41 11.92 1.62
N ILE A 103 3.21 11.32 1.64
CA ILE A 103 2.84 10.25 2.58
C ILE A 103 2.58 8.90 1.90
N SER A 104 2.41 8.88 0.57
CA SER A 104 2.07 7.67 -0.19
C SER A 104 3.07 6.54 0.01
N HIS A 105 4.36 6.85 0.16
CA HIS A 105 5.41 5.86 0.36
C HIS A 105 5.26 5.08 1.67
N PHE A 106 4.78 5.72 2.74
CA PHE A 106 4.48 5.04 4.01
C PHE A 106 3.28 4.11 3.87
N VAL A 107 2.26 4.54 3.10
CA VAL A 107 1.03 3.77 2.92
C VAL A 107 1.29 2.47 2.17
N ILE A 108 2.20 2.49 1.18
CA ILE A 108 2.57 1.31 0.39
C ILE A 108 3.24 0.22 1.25
N GLU A 109 4.00 0.60 2.29
CA GLU A 109 4.68 -0.36 3.20
C GLU A 109 3.70 -1.14 4.10
N GLY A 110 2.47 -0.69 4.22
CA GLY A 110 1.36 -1.46 4.77
C GLY A 110 1.44 -1.73 6.28
N GLU A 111 1.00 -2.95 6.70
CA GLU A 111 0.84 -3.28 8.12
C GLU A 111 2.15 -3.24 8.91
N ALA A 112 3.27 -3.59 8.32
CA ALA A 112 4.57 -3.50 8.99
C ALA A 112 4.90 -2.06 9.40
N MET A 113 4.61 -1.10 8.53
CA MET A 113 4.72 0.33 8.81
C MET A 113 3.71 0.79 9.86
N ALA A 114 2.46 0.33 9.76
CA ALA A 114 1.43 0.66 10.75
C ALA A 114 1.83 0.22 12.17
N GLN A 115 2.41 -0.96 12.30
CA GLN A 115 2.90 -1.48 13.58
C GLN A 115 4.00 -0.59 14.17
N GLN A 116 4.96 -0.18 13.36
CA GLN A 116 6.06 0.70 13.80
C GLN A 116 5.53 2.10 14.18
N LEU A 117 4.60 2.65 13.40
CA LEU A 117 3.97 3.94 13.71
C LEU A 117 3.18 3.89 15.03
N ARG A 118 2.43 2.80 15.28
CA ARG A 118 1.73 2.61 16.58
C ARG A 118 2.71 2.62 17.75
N GLN A 119 3.83 1.91 17.62
CA GLN A 119 4.86 1.88 18.68
C GLN A 119 5.46 3.28 18.91
N LEU A 120 5.81 4.02 17.86
CA LEU A 120 6.33 5.39 18.00
C LEU A 120 5.32 6.34 18.65
N ILE A 121 4.05 6.25 18.26
CA ILE A 121 2.98 7.06 18.85
C ILE A 121 2.80 6.73 20.34
N GLN A 122 2.84 5.44 20.71
CA GLN A 122 2.71 4.99 22.12
C GLN A 122 3.87 5.45 23.00
N LEU A 123 5.09 5.51 22.46
CA LEU A 123 6.26 5.99 23.21
C LEU A 123 6.17 7.51 23.54
N ASN A 124 5.31 8.23 22.85
CA ASN A 124 5.10 9.68 23.03
C ASN A 124 6.40 10.52 23.02
N THR A 125 7.37 10.08 22.22
CA THR A 125 8.69 10.72 22.10
C THR A 125 8.78 11.61 20.86
N LEU A 126 7.77 11.57 19.99
CA LEU A 126 7.73 12.37 18.76
C LEU A 126 7.37 13.83 19.08
N PRO A 127 8.00 14.81 18.41
CA PRO A 127 7.49 16.18 18.39
C PRO A 127 6.04 16.23 17.89
N GLU A 128 5.28 17.22 18.31
CA GLU A 128 3.83 17.31 18.06
C GLU A 128 3.47 17.20 16.58
N LEU A 129 4.25 17.81 15.71
CA LEU A 129 3.99 17.80 14.26
C LEU A 129 4.18 16.41 13.65
N GLU A 130 5.25 15.70 14.02
CA GLU A 130 5.53 14.32 13.63
C GLU A 130 4.50 13.36 14.22
N GLN A 131 4.05 13.60 15.44
CA GLN A 131 2.98 12.84 16.09
C GLN A 131 1.67 12.90 15.29
N HIS A 132 1.23 14.10 14.92
CA HIS A 132 0.05 14.31 14.08
C HIS A 132 0.20 13.67 12.71
N ARG A 133 1.39 13.78 12.10
CA ARG A 133 1.69 13.16 10.81
C ARG A 133 1.62 11.64 10.90
N ALA A 134 2.26 11.05 11.90
CA ALA A 134 2.24 9.60 12.14
C ALA A 134 0.80 9.07 12.31
N GLN A 135 -0.03 9.77 13.09
CA GLN A 135 -1.43 9.41 13.27
C GLN A 135 -2.23 9.49 11.97
N ARG A 136 -1.97 10.50 11.14
CA ARG A 136 -2.63 10.62 9.83
C ARG A 136 -2.22 9.48 8.90
N ILE A 137 -0.91 9.22 8.78
CA ILE A 137 -0.40 8.12 7.94
C ILE A 137 -0.97 6.78 8.43
N LEU A 138 -1.04 6.54 9.74
CA LEU A 138 -1.62 5.33 10.30
C LEU A 138 -3.10 5.18 9.91
N ARG A 139 -3.89 6.27 9.93
CA ARG A 139 -5.27 6.23 9.43
C ARG A 139 -5.33 5.89 7.95
N ASP A 140 -4.46 6.49 7.14
CA ASP A 140 -4.41 6.27 5.70
C ASP A 140 -3.98 4.82 5.37
N ILE A 141 -2.99 4.26 6.11
CA ILE A 141 -2.63 2.84 6.00
C ILE A 141 -3.81 1.94 6.36
N ASN A 142 -4.45 2.18 7.51
CA ASN A 142 -5.58 1.37 7.94
C ASN A 142 -6.75 1.45 6.96
N GLN A 143 -6.98 2.62 6.36
CA GLN A 143 -7.95 2.80 5.31
C GLN A 143 -7.54 2.04 4.05
N HIS A 144 -6.28 2.13 3.62
CA HIS A 144 -5.74 1.41 2.46
C HIS A 144 -5.74 -0.11 2.68
N HIS A 145 -5.45 -0.59 3.90
CA HIS A 145 -5.56 -2.01 4.25
C HIS A 145 -6.99 -2.54 4.21
N ARG A 146 -7.96 -1.76 4.70
CA ARG A 146 -9.38 -2.09 4.48
C ARG A 146 -9.67 -2.25 2.98
N HIS A 147 -8.96 -1.52 2.13
CA HIS A 147 -9.08 -1.55 0.68
C HIS A 147 -8.42 -2.77 0.02
N LYS A 148 -7.26 -3.23 0.52
CA LYS A 148 -6.61 -4.47 0.02
C LYS A 148 -7.42 -5.72 0.33
N PHE A 149 -8.17 -5.75 1.43
CA PHE A 149 -9.06 -6.86 1.77
C PHE A 149 -10.40 -6.82 1.05
N ALA A 150 -10.75 -5.74 0.38
CA ALA A 150 -11.94 -5.63 -0.45
C ALA A 150 -11.71 -6.10 -1.91
N HIS A 151 -10.66 -6.89 -2.18
CA HIS A 151 -10.59 -7.64 -3.41
C HIS A 151 -11.60 -8.78 -3.32
N PHE A 152 -12.77 -8.53 -3.91
CA PHE A 152 -13.71 -9.57 -4.26
C PHE A 152 -13.10 -10.38 -5.41
N ASP A 153 -12.06 -11.17 -5.10
CA ASP A 153 -11.44 -12.08 -6.07
C ASP A 153 -12.37 -13.28 -6.38
N GLU A 154 -12.03 -14.03 -7.39
CA GLU A 154 -12.86 -15.17 -7.82
C GLU A 154 -13.09 -16.16 -6.67
N ASN A 155 -12.08 -16.44 -5.85
CA ASN A 155 -12.16 -17.35 -4.72
C ASN A 155 -13.10 -16.84 -3.61
N PHE A 156 -13.11 -15.51 -3.36
CA PHE A 156 -14.06 -14.88 -2.46
C PHE A 156 -15.47 -14.96 -3.00
N VAL A 157 -15.65 -14.65 -4.30
CA VAL A 157 -16.96 -14.66 -4.97
C VAL A 157 -17.56 -16.08 -4.97
N ASP A 158 -16.78 -17.10 -5.31
CA ASP A 158 -17.23 -18.49 -5.31
C ASP A 158 -17.69 -18.94 -3.92
N LYS A 159 -16.91 -18.65 -2.90
CA LYS A 159 -17.27 -18.95 -1.50
C LYS A 159 -18.51 -18.16 -1.07
N LEU A 160 -18.62 -16.89 -1.46
CA LEU A 160 -19.76 -16.06 -1.14
C LEU A 160 -21.06 -16.62 -1.77
N LEU A 161 -21.03 -16.99 -3.04
CA LEU A 161 -22.22 -17.52 -3.75
C LEU A 161 -22.72 -18.84 -3.16
N THR A 162 -21.85 -19.60 -2.51
CA THR A 162 -22.21 -20.84 -1.80
C THR A 162 -22.65 -20.61 -0.35
N HIS A 163 -22.46 -19.41 0.19
CA HIS A 163 -22.79 -19.09 1.60
C HIS A 163 -24.31 -19.08 1.81
N PRO A 164 -24.84 -19.73 2.87
CA PRO A 164 -26.30 -19.85 3.09
C PRO A 164 -27.02 -18.52 3.25
N GLN A 165 -26.36 -17.51 3.81
CA GLN A 165 -26.91 -16.19 4.13
C GLN A 165 -26.70 -15.14 3.03
N VAL A 166 -26.15 -15.52 1.86
CA VAL A 166 -25.98 -14.55 0.77
C VAL A 166 -27.36 -14.09 0.27
N PRO A 167 -27.56 -12.78 0.04
CA PRO A 167 -28.83 -12.27 -0.46
C PRO A 167 -29.26 -12.95 -1.77
N GLU A 168 -30.52 -13.33 -1.86
CA GLU A 168 -31.08 -14.03 -3.02
C GLU A 168 -30.87 -13.24 -4.32
N LEU A 169 -30.90 -11.91 -4.25
CA LEU A 169 -30.66 -11.03 -5.39
C LEU A 169 -29.25 -11.23 -5.99
N ILE A 170 -28.25 -11.46 -5.16
CA ILE A 170 -26.87 -11.72 -5.61
C ILE A 170 -26.76 -13.13 -6.22
N ARG A 171 -27.55 -14.09 -5.75
CA ARG A 171 -27.60 -15.45 -6.33
C ARG A 171 -28.29 -15.47 -7.70
N THR A 172 -29.40 -14.76 -7.82
CA THR A 172 -30.23 -14.77 -9.04
C THR A 172 -29.71 -13.83 -10.12
N SER A 173 -28.99 -12.78 -9.74
CA SER A 173 -28.35 -11.84 -10.67
C SER A 173 -26.90 -11.56 -10.23
N PRO A 174 -25.99 -12.51 -10.43
CA PRO A 174 -24.63 -12.39 -9.95
C PRO A 174 -23.92 -11.18 -10.58
N LEU A 175 -23.08 -10.53 -9.77
CA LEU A 175 -22.22 -9.46 -10.25
C LEU A 175 -21.16 -10.07 -11.18
N THR A 176 -20.88 -9.37 -12.27
CA THR A 176 -19.73 -9.69 -13.11
C THR A 176 -18.42 -9.41 -12.36
N GLN A 177 -17.32 -10.02 -12.79
CA GLN A 177 -15.98 -9.74 -12.24
C GLN A 177 -15.68 -8.24 -12.21
N ARG A 178 -16.08 -7.53 -13.25
CA ARG A 178 -15.88 -6.07 -13.32
C ARG A 178 -16.73 -5.32 -12.29
N GLU A 179 -17.94 -5.73 -12.06
CA GLU A 179 -18.81 -5.13 -11.03
C GLU A 179 -18.29 -5.41 -9.61
N TRP A 180 -17.73 -6.59 -9.37
CA TRP A 180 -17.04 -6.90 -8.11
C TRP A 180 -15.83 -6.00 -7.89
N GLN A 181 -14.99 -5.79 -8.92
CA GLN A 181 -13.86 -4.86 -8.86
C GLN A 181 -14.33 -3.43 -8.55
N VAL A 182 -15.39 -2.97 -9.24
CA VAL A 182 -15.98 -1.65 -9.00
C VAL A 182 -16.53 -1.53 -7.58
N LEU A 183 -17.22 -2.56 -7.07
CA LEU A 183 -17.73 -2.58 -5.69
C LEU A 183 -16.58 -2.49 -4.67
N GLY A 184 -15.50 -3.22 -4.88
CA GLY A 184 -14.30 -3.16 -4.06
C GLY A 184 -13.71 -1.74 -4.01
N LEU A 185 -13.57 -1.08 -5.16
CA LEU A 185 -13.06 0.29 -5.25
C LEU A 185 -14.04 1.34 -4.66
N ILE A 186 -15.35 1.14 -4.81
CA ILE A 186 -16.39 1.95 -4.14
C ILE A 186 -16.27 1.82 -2.62
N TYR A 187 -16.20 0.61 -2.11
CA TYR A 187 -15.98 0.32 -0.69
C TYR A 187 -14.70 0.95 -0.19
N SER A 188 -13.68 0.96 -1.02
CA SER A 188 -12.38 1.57 -0.84
C SER A 188 -12.38 3.11 -0.84
N GLY A 189 -13.51 3.76 -1.07
CA GLY A 189 -13.65 5.21 -1.04
C GLY A 189 -13.19 5.92 -2.31
N TYR A 190 -12.83 5.20 -3.38
CA TYR A 190 -12.38 5.79 -4.66
C TYR A 190 -13.52 6.57 -5.33
N SER A 191 -13.25 7.78 -5.83
CA SER A 191 -14.19 8.49 -6.70
C SER A 191 -14.36 7.80 -8.06
N ASN A 192 -15.38 8.15 -8.82
CA ASN A 192 -15.60 7.55 -10.15
C ASN A 192 -14.41 7.78 -11.09
N ASP A 193 -13.76 8.92 -11.01
CA ASP A 193 -12.59 9.24 -11.84
C ASP A 193 -11.35 8.43 -11.39
N GLN A 194 -11.19 8.23 -10.09
CA GLN A 194 -10.14 7.36 -9.54
C GLN A 194 -10.36 5.89 -9.93
N ILE A 195 -11.62 5.41 -9.89
CA ILE A 195 -12.00 4.05 -10.34
C ILE A 195 -11.71 3.92 -11.85
N ALA A 196 -12.03 4.93 -12.64
CA ALA A 196 -11.74 4.94 -14.07
C ALA A 196 -10.24 4.82 -14.36
N GLY A 197 -9.41 5.59 -13.65
CA GLY A 197 -7.95 5.52 -13.73
C GLY A 197 -7.38 4.18 -13.27
N GLU A 198 -7.89 3.62 -12.16
CA GLU A 198 -7.42 2.33 -11.63
C GLU A 198 -7.74 1.15 -12.55
N LEU A 199 -8.87 1.23 -13.24
CA LEU A 199 -9.36 0.18 -14.12
C LEU A 199 -9.04 0.41 -15.60
N ASP A 200 -8.33 1.48 -15.92
CA ASP A 200 -7.93 1.91 -17.27
C ASP A 200 -9.11 1.97 -18.26
N VAL A 201 -10.19 2.65 -17.86
CA VAL A 201 -11.39 2.84 -18.67
C VAL A 201 -11.92 4.27 -18.57
N ALA A 202 -12.78 4.66 -19.51
CA ALA A 202 -13.41 5.97 -19.48
C ALA A 202 -14.35 6.13 -18.26
N ALA A 203 -14.44 7.33 -17.69
CA ALA A 203 -15.32 7.65 -16.57
C ALA A 203 -16.80 7.38 -16.89
N THR A 204 -17.22 7.53 -18.15
CA THR A 204 -18.56 7.17 -18.64
C THR A 204 -18.86 5.67 -18.53
N THR A 205 -17.86 4.84 -18.79
CA THR A 205 -17.94 3.37 -18.64
C THR A 205 -18.12 2.99 -17.18
N ILE A 206 -17.38 3.65 -16.27
CA ILE A 206 -17.54 3.43 -14.82
C ILE A 206 -18.93 3.82 -14.34
N LYS A 207 -19.50 4.93 -14.79
CA LYS A 207 -20.89 5.30 -14.44
C LYS A 207 -21.88 4.22 -14.85
N THR A 208 -21.67 3.56 -15.99
CA THR A 208 -22.50 2.45 -16.45
C THR A 208 -22.34 1.22 -15.54
N HIS A 209 -21.11 0.84 -15.19
CA HIS A 209 -20.86 -0.27 -14.26
C HIS A 209 -21.48 0.00 -12.89
N ILE A 210 -21.35 1.22 -12.35
CA ILE A 210 -21.93 1.61 -11.07
C ILE A 210 -23.47 1.52 -11.10
N ARG A 211 -24.10 1.98 -12.17
CA ARG A 211 -25.57 1.89 -12.32
C ARG A 211 -26.02 0.44 -12.31
N ASN A 212 -25.38 -0.42 -13.09
CA ASN A 212 -25.70 -1.84 -13.17
C ASN A 212 -25.45 -2.54 -11.83
N LEU A 213 -24.34 -2.23 -11.17
CA LEU A 213 -24.00 -2.68 -9.83
C LEU A 213 -25.09 -2.35 -8.81
N TYR A 214 -25.53 -1.07 -8.76
CA TYR A 214 -26.58 -0.63 -7.84
C TYR A 214 -27.90 -1.36 -8.08
N GLN A 215 -28.26 -1.54 -9.35
CA GLN A 215 -29.45 -2.29 -9.72
C GLN A 215 -29.38 -3.75 -9.24
N LYS A 216 -28.25 -4.40 -9.41
CA LYS A 216 -28.05 -5.80 -9.00
C LYS A 216 -27.92 -5.96 -7.48
N LEU A 217 -27.41 -4.96 -6.77
CA LEU A 217 -27.37 -4.95 -5.31
C LEU A 217 -28.68 -4.51 -4.66
N GLY A 218 -29.63 -3.97 -5.44
CA GLY A 218 -30.89 -3.41 -4.91
C GLY A 218 -30.67 -2.14 -4.09
N VAL A 219 -29.64 -1.34 -4.41
CA VAL A 219 -29.29 -0.11 -3.67
C VAL A 219 -29.51 1.13 -4.54
N ALA A 220 -29.83 2.26 -3.91
CA ALA A 220 -30.13 3.50 -4.61
C ALA A 220 -28.89 4.41 -4.76
N HIS A 221 -27.95 4.35 -3.85
CA HIS A 221 -26.80 5.25 -3.82
C HIS A 221 -25.54 4.61 -3.25
N ARG A 222 -24.42 5.33 -3.38
CA ARG A 222 -23.06 4.89 -3.03
C ARG A 222 -22.94 4.42 -1.57
N GLN A 223 -23.56 5.12 -0.64
CA GLN A 223 -23.45 4.80 0.79
C GLN A 223 -24.08 3.45 1.11
N GLU A 224 -25.22 3.12 0.50
CA GLU A 224 -25.85 1.81 0.62
C GLU A 224 -25.01 0.70 0.00
N ALA A 225 -24.36 0.97 -1.16
CA ALA A 225 -23.44 0.02 -1.76
C ALA A 225 -22.23 -0.28 -0.86
N VAL A 226 -21.69 0.72 -0.16
CA VAL A 226 -20.63 0.55 0.84
C VAL A 226 -21.11 -0.29 2.01
N GLN A 227 -22.31 -0.05 2.54
CA GLN A 227 -22.89 -0.85 3.61
C GLN A 227 -23.12 -2.30 3.19
N GLN A 228 -23.60 -2.52 1.97
CA GLN A 228 -23.81 -3.86 1.43
C GLN A 228 -22.48 -4.61 1.26
N ALA A 229 -21.45 -3.95 0.72
CA ALA A 229 -20.10 -4.51 0.64
C ALA A 229 -19.55 -4.91 2.02
N GLN A 230 -19.75 -4.06 3.03
CA GLN A 230 -19.35 -4.33 4.40
C GLN A 230 -20.07 -5.54 5.00
N GLN A 231 -21.37 -5.70 4.74
CA GLN A 231 -22.12 -6.86 5.18
C GLN A 231 -21.61 -8.16 4.54
N LEU A 232 -21.36 -8.15 3.22
CA LEU A 232 -20.81 -9.30 2.51
C LEU A 232 -19.43 -9.71 3.07
N LEU A 233 -18.55 -8.74 3.32
CA LEU A 233 -17.25 -9.00 3.92
C LEU A 233 -17.39 -9.58 5.34
N LYS A 234 -18.29 -9.04 6.15
CA LYS A 234 -18.55 -9.54 7.51
C LYS A 234 -19.08 -10.96 7.51
N MET A 235 -19.99 -11.30 6.60
CA MET A 235 -20.52 -12.68 6.44
C MET A 235 -19.40 -13.67 6.11
N MET A 236 -18.39 -13.25 5.36
CA MET A 236 -17.24 -14.07 4.98
C MET A 236 -16.10 -14.09 6.02
N GLY A 237 -16.32 -13.47 7.20
CA GLY A 237 -15.31 -13.42 8.26
C GLY A 237 -14.21 -12.35 8.06
N TYR A 238 -14.38 -11.45 7.09
CA TYR A 238 -13.43 -10.37 6.80
C TYR A 238 -13.79 -9.04 7.50
N GLY A 239 -14.53 -9.06 8.59
CA GLY A 239 -14.94 -7.86 9.30
C GLY A 239 -14.77 -8.01 10.79
N ALA A 240 -13.87 -7.24 11.36
CA ALA A 240 -13.88 -6.88 12.77
C ALA A 240 -14.45 -5.47 12.90
#